data_63c61a6a8ffcbb5e5473276636d8d6b2
#
_entry.id   63c61a6a8ffcbb5e5473276636d8d6b2
#
_cell.length_a   1.000
_cell.length_b   1.000
_cell.length_c   1.000
_cell.angle_alpha   90.00
_cell.angle_beta   90.00
_cell.angle_gamma   90.00
#
_symmetry.space_group_name_H-M   'P 1'
#
loop_
_entity.id
_entity.type
_entity.pdbx_description
1 polymer ?
#
loop_
_entity_poly.entity_id
_entity_poly.type
_entity_poly.pdbx_seq_one_letter_code
_entity_poly.pdbx_strand_id
1 'polypeptide(L)'
;MTSFSNAAGTSTLAAGLASALSETDEGKVLLVDVNLGPGEVHPFFKGKPAYPLAKALEQSGPIDAAADNLYLATIGSAKSGPAQLGLKRFFDLMPNLKASDFDYIIFDMPPLGPTSPTWSLSPFMDKMLLIVQSDTTNKEVVNRGYSKLIRERENVSVVFNKAQSYGPKWISGEE
;
A
#
# COMPACT_ATOMS: atom_id res chain seq x y z
N MET A 1 1.81 -0.60 -2.80
CA MET A 1 1.94 -2.09 -2.76
C MET A 1 0.63 -2.70 -3.22
N THR A 2 0.65 -3.80 -3.94
CA THR A 2 -0.55 -4.50 -4.45
C THR A 2 -0.26 -5.99 -4.64
N SER A 3 -1.27 -6.78 -5.00
CA SER A 3 -1.17 -8.24 -5.21
C SER A 3 -2.13 -8.71 -6.31
N PHE A 4 -2.18 -10.02 -6.55
CA PHE A 4 -3.20 -10.64 -7.41
C PHE A 4 -4.40 -11.19 -6.63
N SER A 5 -4.29 -11.34 -5.30
CA SER A 5 -5.34 -11.91 -4.46
C SER A 5 -5.45 -11.17 -3.12
N ASN A 6 -6.65 -11.16 -2.54
CA ASN A 6 -6.92 -10.51 -1.24
C ASN A 6 -6.10 -11.10 -0.07
N ALA A 7 -5.67 -12.35 -0.18
CA ALA A 7 -4.99 -13.04 0.92
C ALA A 7 -3.45 -13.04 0.78
N ALA A 8 -2.87 -12.30 -0.16
CA ALA A 8 -1.43 -12.32 -0.39
C ALA A 8 -0.60 -11.70 0.75
N GLY A 9 -1.22 -10.95 1.66
CA GLY A 9 -0.56 -10.30 2.78
C GLY A 9 -0.04 -8.90 2.47
N THR A 10 -0.61 -8.22 1.47
CA THR A 10 -0.23 -6.86 1.05
C THR A 10 -0.30 -5.89 2.22
N SER A 11 -1.44 -5.83 2.91
CA SER A 11 -1.65 -4.92 4.06
C SER A 11 -0.68 -5.21 5.22
N THR A 12 -0.36 -6.50 5.47
CA THR A 12 0.62 -6.88 6.49
C THR A 12 2.01 -6.35 6.14
N LEU A 13 2.43 -6.53 4.89
CA LEU A 13 3.74 -6.05 4.43
C LEU A 13 3.79 -4.52 4.34
N ALA A 14 2.68 -3.87 3.94
CA ALA A 14 2.60 -2.42 3.91
C ALA A 14 2.74 -1.81 5.31
N ALA A 15 2.02 -2.38 6.29
CA ALA A 15 2.11 -1.96 7.68
C ALA A 15 3.50 -2.21 8.28
N GLY A 16 4.08 -3.40 8.04
CA GLY A 16 5.42 -3.74 8.50
C GLY A 16 6.50 -2.83 7.91
N LEU A 17 6.42 -2.55 6.61
CA LEU A 17 7.34 -1.62 5.95
C LEU A 17 7.20 -0.18 6.49
N ALA A 18 5.96 0.27 6.69
CA ALA A 18 5.69 1.60 7.23
C ALA A 18 6.25 1.74 8.65
N SER A 19 6.01 0.75 9.52
CA SER A 19 6.58 0.74 10.87
C SER A 19 8.11 0.71 10.85
N ALA A 20 8.71 -0.18 10.06
CA ALA A 20 10.16 -0.28 9.98
C ALA A 20 10.82 1.03 9.52
N LEU A 21 10.25 1.70 8.51
CA LEU A 21 10.76 2.99 8.03
C LEU A 21 10.58 4.11 9.07
N SER A 22 9.48 4.11 9.82
CA SER A 22 9.24 5.13 10.85
C SER A 22 10.16 4.97 12.08
N GLU A 23 10.63 3.76 12.36
CA GLU A 23 11.53 3.45 13.47
C GLU A 23 12.99 3.79 13.17
N THR A 24 13.36 3.97 11.90
CA THR A 24 14.74 4.28 11.50
C THR A 24 15.15 5.74 11.71
N ASP A 25 14.26 6.58 12.23
CA ASP A 25 14.45 8.05 12.36
C ASP A 25 14.81 8.78 11.04
N GLU A 26 14.68 8.07 9.90
CA GLU A 26 15.05 8.58 8.57
C GLU A 26 13.96 9.41 7.90
N GLY A 27 12.83 9.65 8.59
CA GLY A 27 11.82 10.53 8.05
C GLY A 27 10.37 10.21 8.44
N LYS A 28 9.46 11.05 8.00
CA LYS A 28 8.02 10.92 8.21
C LYS A 28 7.42 9.95 7.21
N VAL A 29 6.66 9.00 7.70
CA VAL A 29 6.01 7.95 6.89
C VAL A 29 4.50 8.14 6.90
N LEU A 30 3.88 8.19 5.73
CA LEU A 30 2.43 8.17 5.56
C LEU A 30 2.00 6.81 4.96
N LEU A 31 1.25 6.03 5.73
CA LEU A 31 0.58 4.83 5.19
C LEU A 31 -0.84 5.21 4.76
N VAL A 32 -1.12 5.04 3.48
CA VAL A 32 -2.42 5.34 2.86
C VAL A 32 -3.13 4.04 2.54
N ASP A 33 -4.24 3.77 3.20
CA ASP A 33 -5.09 2.63 2.89
C ASP A 33 -6.11 2.99 1.80
N VAL A 34 -6.01 2.29 0.68
CA VAL A 34 -6.91 2.44 -0.47
C VAL A 34 -8.04 1.41 -0.46
N ASN A 35 -7.91 0.38 0.39
CA ASN A 35 -8.87 -0.73 0.45
C ASN A 35 -10.06 -0.45 1.37
N LEU A 36 -9.87 0.45 2.36
CA LEU A 36 -10.86 0.67 3.40
C LEU A 36 -11.95 1.65 2.95
N GLY A 37 -13.16 1.35 3.40
CA GLY A 37 -14.28 2.26 3.34
C GLY A 37 -14.12 3.46 4.28
N PRO A 38 -15.03 4.44 4.16
CA PRO A 38 -15.01 5.62 5.02
C PRO A 38 -15.13 5.26 6.50
N GLY A 39 -14.20 5.75 7.32
CA GLY A 39 -14.21 5.55 8.77
C GLY A 39 -13.64 4.21 9.25
N GLU A 40 -13.23 3.35 8.34
CA GLU A 40 -12.49 2.13 8.71
C GLU A 40 -11.02 2.46 8.96
N VAL A 41 -10.40 1.71 9.86
CA VAL A 41 -9.00 1.86 10.23
C VAL A 41 -8.24 0.63 9.76
N HIS A 42 -7.03 0.84 9.27
CA HIS A 42 -6.15 -0.24 8.84
C HIS A 42 -6.05 -1.34 9.93
N PRO A 43 -6.22 -2.63 9.60
CA PRO A 43 -6.35 -3.72 10.59
C PRO A 43 -5.22 -3.79 11.62
N PHE A 44 -4.00 -3.41 11.23
CA PHE A 44 -2.82 -3.44 12.09
C PHE A 44 -2.69 -2.22 13.01
N PHE A 45 -3.52 -1.19 12.81
CA PHE A 45 -3.46 0.07 13.58
C PHE A 45 -4.80 0.39 14.24
N LYS A 46 -5.52 -0.64 14.72
CA LYS A 46 -6.79 -0.45 15.43
C LYS A 46 -6.61 0.47 16.63
N GLY A 47 -7.52 1.44 16.76
CA GLY A 47 -7.48 2.42 17.83
C GLY A 47 -6.47 3.55 17.63
N LYS A 48 -5.72 3.55 16.53
CA LYS A 48 -4.84 4.66 16.16
C LYS A 48 -5.58 5.68 15.29
N PRO A 49 -5.21 6.97 15.36
CA PRO A 49 -5.83 8.00 14.54
C PRO A 49 -5.49 7.77 13.05
N ALA A 50 -6.52 7.83 12.22
CA ALA A 50 -6.37 7.82 10.76
C ALA A 50 -7.19 8.96 10.16
N TYR A 51 -6.68 9.61 9.15
CA TYR A 51 -7.26 10.81 8.58
C TYR A 51 -7.63 10.61 7.10
N PRO A 52 -8.63 11.34 6.58
CA PRO A 52 -8.78 11.46 5.13
C PRO A 52 -7.48 11.98 4.51
N LEU A 53 -7.05 11.42 3.38
CA LEU A 53 -5.78 11.78 2.73
C LEU A 53 -5.67 13.30 2.48
N ALA A 54 -6.75 13.95 2.07
CA ALA A 54 -6.77 15.40 1.89
C ALA A 54 -6.34 16.14 3.17
N LYS A 55 -6.89 15.74 4.33
CA LYS A 55 -6.55 16.34 5.62
C LYS A 55 -5.11 16.04 6.04
N ALA A 56 -4.63 14.83 5.76
CA ALA A 56 -3.25 14.45 6.08
C ALA A 56 -2.21 15.25 5.27
N LEU A 57 -2.61 15.78 4.11
CA LEU A 57 -1.76 16.58 3.23
C LEU A 57 -1.94 18.11 3.42
N GLU A 58 -2.91 18.53 4.24
CA GLU A 58 -3.08 19.92 4.57
C GLU A 58 -1.97 20.36 5.54
N GLN A 59 -1.13 21.30 5.12
CA GLN A 59 -0.05 21.86 5.96
C GLN A 59 -0.57 22.71 7.13
N SER A 60 -1.88 22.93 7.24
CA SER A 60 -2.49 23.93 8.12
C SER A 60 -2.97 23.39 9.48
N GLY A 61 -2.76 22.12 9.80
CA GLY A 61 -3.22 21.58 11.08
C GLY A 61 -2.44 20.34 11.51
N PRO A 62 -2.20 20.19 12.83
CA PRO A 62 -1.54 19.01 13.34
C PRO A 62 -2.40 17.76 13.10
N ILE A 63 -1.80 16.73 12.57
CA ILE A 63 -2.32 15.37 12.59
C ILE A 63 -1.54 14.56 13.61
N ASP A 64 -2.23 13.74 14.40
CA ASP A 64 -1.57 12.91 15.38
C ASP A 64 -0.93 11.71 14.69
N ALA A 65 0.30 11.41 15.06
CA ALA A 65 0.97 10.21 14.60
C ALA A 65 0.33 8.95 15.22
N ALA A 66 0.25 7.88 14.45
CA ALA A 66 -0.19 6.59 14.94
C ALA A 66 0.89 5.89 15.80
N ALA A 67 2.15 6.09 15.45
CA ALA A 67 3.32 5.71 16.21
C ALA A 67 4.43 6.68 15.75
N ASP A 68 5.49 6.88 16.50
CA ASP A 68 6.58 7.82 16.21
C ASP A 68 6.40 8.55 14.85
N ASN A 69 7.21 8.59 13.92
CA ASN A 69 7.03 9.30 12.65
C ASN A 69 6.01 8.63 11.66
N LEU A 70 5.10 7.76 12.12
CA LEU A 70 4.11 7.07 11.30
C LEU A 70 2.73 7.74 11.38
N TYR A 71 2.21 8.11 10.24
CA TYR A 71 0.88 8.70 10.05
C TYR A 71 0.00 7.79 9.18
N LEU A 72 -1.30 7.79 9.46
CA LEU A 72 -2.26 6.94 8.73
C LEU A 72 -3.27 7.79 7.99
N ALA A 73 -3.53 7.43 6.73
CA ALA A 73 -4.56 8.07 5.93
C ALA A 73 -5.41 7.04 5.16
N THR A 74 -6.61 7.46 4.77
CA THR A 74 -7.53 6.70 3.92
C THR A 74 -7.96 7.56 2.73
N ILE A 75 -8.16 6.95 1.58
CA ILE A 75 -8.68 7.67 0.38
C ILE A 75 -10.20 7.85 0.47
N GLY A 76 -10.89 7.00 1.21
CA GLY A 76 -12.34 7.03 1.38
C GLY A 76 -12.82 8.26 2.15
N SER A 77 -13.88 8.90 1.66
CA SER A 77 -14.64 9.86 2.47
C SER A 77 -16.06 9.33 2.71
N ALA A 78 -16.56 9.53 3.92
CA ALA A 78 -17.86 9.04 4.40
C ALA A 78 -19.09 9.42 3.54
N LYS A 79 -18.92 10.25 2.53
CA LYS A 79 -20.00 10.82 1.72
C LYS A 79 -19.87 10.62 0.22
N SER A 80 -18.91 9.83 -0.25
CA SER A 80 -18.61 9.75 -1.68
C SER A 80 -18.98 8.39 -2.25
N GLY A 81 -19.84 8.43 -3.23
CA GLY A 81 -20.25 7.33 -4.09
C GLY A 81 -19.10 6.61 -4.83
N PRO A 82 -19.37 5.95 -5.94
CA PRO A 82 -18.56 4.85 -6.48
C PRO A 82 -17.07 5.17 -6.70
N ALA A 83 -16.25 4.14 -6.81
CA ALA A 83 -14.78 4.15 -6.93
C ALA A 83 -14.17 5.21 -7.88
N GLN A 84 -14.91 5.64 -8.89
CA GLN A 84 -14.50 6.69 -9.84
C GLN A 84 -14.31 8.08 -9.20
N LEU A 85 -15.11 8.42 -8.18
CA LEU A 85 -14.95 9.68 -7.44
C LEU A 85 -13.69 9.67 -6.57
N GLY A 86 -13.27 8.49 -6.09
CA GLY A 86 -12.02 8.32 -5.34
C GLY A 86 -10.79 8.59 -6.22
N LEU A 87 -10.80 8.11 -7.46
CA LEU A 87 -9.70 8.34 -8.41
C LEU A 87 -9.53 9.83 -8.77
N LYS A 88 -10.64 10.53 -9.10
CA LYS A 88 -10.57 11.96 -9.40
C LYS A 88 -9.97 12.74 -8.25
N ARG A 89 -10.45 12.49 -7.03
CA ARG A 89 -9.91 13.15 -5.83
C ARG A 89 -8.43 12.84 -5.59
N PHE A 90 -8.00 11.61 -5.87
CA PHE A 90 -6.59 11.26 -5.79
C PHE A 90 -5.75 12.12 -6.75
N PHE A 91 -6.19 12.28 -7.99
CA PHE A 91 -5.49 13.15 -8.96
C PHE A 91 -5.44 14.61 -8.52
N ASP A 92 -6.53 15.11 -7.93
CA ASP A 92 -6.59 16.47 -7.40
C ASP A 92 -5.60 16.68 -6.22
N LEU A 93 -5.24 15.61 -5.51
CA LEU A 93 -4.29 15.63 -4.38
C LEU A 93 -2.82 15.41 -4.80
N MET A 94 -2.55 15.04 -6.05
CA MET A 94 -1.17 14.77 -6.51
C MET A 94 -0.19 15.92 -6.29
N PRO A 95 -0.55 17.20 -6.52
CA PRO A 95 0.36 18.31 -6.19
C PRO A 95 0.69 18.37 -4.71
N ASN A 96 -0.29 18.13 -3.84
CA ASN A 96 -0.12 18.16 -2.39
C ASN A 96 0.72 16.98 -1.90
N LEU A 97 0.56 15.79 -2.49
CA LEU A 97 1.41 14.63 -2.22
C LEU A 97 2.88 14.93 -2.50
N LYS A 98 3.17 15.56 -3.65
CA LYS A 98 4.54 15.93 -4.03
C LYS A 98 5.13 17.07 -3.20
N ALA A 99 4.29 17.94 -2.66
CA ALA A 99 4.70 19.08 -1.83
C ALA A 99 4.67 18.77 -0.33
N SER A 100 4.28 17.57 0.06
CA SER A 100 4.20 17.18 1.48
C SER A 100 5.59 16.94 2.07
N ASP A 101 5.68 17.04 3.39
CA ASP A 101 6.91 16.75 4.17
C ASP A 101 7.03 15.28 4.57
N PHE A 102 6.29 14.39 3.91
CA PHE A 102 6.47 12.95 4.08
C PHE A 102 7.61 12.46 3.19
N ASP A 103 8.58 11.81 3.80
CA ASP A 103 9.73 11.22 3.11
C ASP A 103 9.31 9.92 2.40
N TYR A 104 8.38 9.20 2.99
CA TYR A 104 7.82 7.98 2.43
C TYR A 104 6.29 8.01 2.45
N ILE A 105 5.67 7.72 1.31
CA ILE A 105 4.22 7.56 1.19
C ILE A 105 3.95 6.15 0.66
N ILE A 106 3.41 5.30 1.52
CA ILE A 106 3.12 3.89 1.21
C ILE A 106 1.63 3.73 0.94
N PHE A 107 1.28 3.32 -0.27
CA PHE A 107 -0.10 3.01 -0.63
C PHE A 107 -0.36 1.51 -0.50
N ASP A 108 -1.25 1.11 0.41
CA ASP A 108 -1.83 -0.23 0.45
C ASP A 108 -3.01 -0.28 -0.53
N MET A 109 -2.79 -0.93 -1.66
CA MET A 109 -3.71 -0.93 -2.79
C MET A 109 -4.46 -2.26 -2.92
N PRO A 110 -5.70 -2.22 -3.42
CA PRO A 110 -6.45 -3.44 -3.71
C PRO A 110 -5.75 -4.31 -4.75
N PRO A 111 -6.08 -5.61 -4.78
CA PRO A 111 -5.53 -6.54 -5.76
C PRO A 111 -5.77 -6.12 -7.20
N LEU A 112 -4.88 -6.56 -8.08
CA LEU A 112 -4.93 -6.33 -9.52
C LEU A 112 -6.04 -7.17 -10.17
N GLY A 113 -7.26 -6.65 -10.15
CA GLY A 113 -8.39 -7.18 -10.91
C GLY A 113 -8.66 -6.35 -12.18
N PRO A 114 -9.58 -6.78 -13.05
CA PRO A 114 -9.91 -6.06 -14.29
C PRO A 114 -10.32 -4.60 -14.07
N THR A 115 -11.00 -4.33 -12.96
CA THR A 115 -11.53 -2.99 -12.60
C THR A 115 -10.78 -2.35 -11.43
N SER A 116 -9.62 -2.89 -11.06
CA SER A 116 -8.87 -2.36 -9.91
C SER A 116 -8.39 -0.93 -10.17
N PRO A 117 -8.61 0.00 -9.22
CA PRO A 117 -8.08 1.35 -9.31
C PRO A 117 -6.56 1.39 -9.34
N THR A 118 -5.91 0.33 -8.90
CA THR A 118 -4.45 0.19 -8.89
C THR A 118 -3.84 0.42 -10.28
N TRP A 119 -4.52 0.00 -11.36
CA TRP A 119 -4.04 0.25 -12.73
C TRP A 119 -3.92 1.74 -13.05
N SER A 120 -4.92 2.52 -12.63
CA SER A 120 -4.94 3.97 -12.87
C SER A 120 -4.01 4.74 -11.94
N LEU A 121 -3.72 4.21 -10.76
CA LEU A 121 -2.86 4.84 -9.76
C LEU A 121 -1.37 4.48 -9.95
N SER A 122 -1.10 3.31 -10.47
CA SER A 122 0.27 2.81 -10.63
C SER A 122 1.20 3.77 -11.38
N PRO A 123 0.78 4.53 -12.41
CA PRO A 123 1.65 5.47 -13.11
C PRO A 123 2.22 6.60 -12.24
N PHE A 124 1.66 6.85 -11.10
CA PHE A 124 2.06 7.95 -10.20
C PHE A 124 2.96 7.50 -9.05
N MET A 125 3.25 6.21 -8.97
CA MET A 125 4.09 5.64 -7.90
C MET A 125 5.55 5.58 -8.34
N ASP A 126 6.48 5.99 -7.50
CA ASP A 126 7.92 5.89 -7.79
C ASP A 126 8.40 4.45 -7.77
N LYS A 127 7.82 3.62 -6.90
CA LYS A 127 8.13 2.20 -6.77
C LYS A 127 6.85 1.39 -6.58
N MET A 128 6.73 0.26 -7.27
CA MET A 128 5.64 -0.68 -7.10
C MET A 128 6.16 -2.01 -6.56
N LEU A 129 5.61 -2.45 -5.44
CA LEU A 129 5.84 -3.79 -4.89
C LEU A 129 4.64 -4.66 -5.18
N LEU A 130 4.86 -5.69 -5.99
CA LEU A 130 3.85 -6.68 -6.36
C LEU A 130 4.00 -7.90 -5.47
N ILE A 131 3.07 -8.07 -4.54
CA ILE A 131 3.08 -9.17 -3.58
C ILE A 131 2.45 -10.40 -4.21
N VAL A 132 3.19 -11.47 -4.24
CA VAL A 132 2.77 -12.77 -4.79
C VAL A 132 2.77 -13.78 -3.65
N GLN A 133 1.62 -14.40 -3.39
CA GLN A 133 1.55 -15.52 -2.45
C GLN A 133 2.18 -16.75 -3.11
N SER A 134 3.25 -17.26 -2.50
CA SER A 134 3.91 -18.48 -2.96
C SER A 134 2.94 -19.66 -2.95
N ASP A 135 3.18 -20.60 -3.85
CA ASP A 135 2.47 -21.89 -3.95
C ASP A 135 0.97 -21.82 -4.23
N THR A 136 0.37 -20.63 -4.21
CA THR A 136 -1.08 -20.45 -4.41
C THR A 136 -1.40 -19.65 -5.66
N THR A 137 -0.56 -18.66 -6.00
CA THR A 137 -0.82 -17.80 -7.13
C THR A 137 -0.35 -18.45 -8.43
N ASN A 138 -1.27 -18.60 -9.40
CA ASN A 138 -0.96 -19.18 -10.70
C ASN A 138 0.13 -18.36 -11.43
N LYS A 139 1.20 -19.04 -11.85
CA LYS A 139 2.36 -18.44 -12.54
C LYS A 139 1.97 -17.66 -13.80
N GLU A 140 0.97 -18.13 -14.54
CA GLU A 140 0.51 -17.43 -15.76
C GLU A 140 -0.17 -16.11 -15.43
N VAL A 141 -0.94 -16.05 -14.34
CA VAL A 141 -1.57 -14.82 -13.83
C VAL A 141 -0.49 -13.82 -13.42
N VAL A 142 0.53 -14.29 -12.69
CA VAL A 142 1.67 -13.45 -12.28
C VAL A 142 2.40 -12.91 -13.51
N ASN A 143 2.78 -13.77 -14.44
CA ASN A 143 3.53 -13.37 -15.63
C ASN A 143 2.74 -12.37 -16.49
N ARG A 144 1.45 -12.59 -16.69
CA ARG A 144 0.59 -11.69 -17.47
C ARG A 144 0.46 -10.31 -16.79
N GLY A 145 0.16 -10.31 -15.49
CA GLY A 145 0.00 -9.08 -14.74
C GLY A 145 1.31 -8.30 -14.60
N TYR A 146 2.40 -8.99 -14.29
CA TYR A 146 3.74 -8.41 -14.24
C TYR A 146 4.14 -7.82 -15.60
N SER A 147 3.98 -8.57 -16.69
CA SER A 147 4.29 -8.09 -18.04
C SER A 147 3.48 -6.85 -18.44
N LYS A 148 2.23 -6.75 -17.97
CA LYS A 148 1.42 -5.56 -18.19
C LYS A 148 1.97 -4.36 -17.40
N LEU A 149 2.32 -4.56 -16.14
CA LEU A 149 2.87 -3.50 -15.28
C LEU A 149 4.20 -2.96 -15.82
N ILE A 150 5.14 -3.83 -16.22
CA ILE A 150 6.46 -3.40 -16.69
C ILE A 150 6.44 -2.71 -18.05
N ARG A 151 5.41 -2.93 -18.87
CA ARG A 151 5.25 -2.20 -20.14
C ARG A 151 4.97 -0.71 -19.92
N GLU A 152 4.35 -0.40 -18.80
CA GLU A 152 4.00 0.97 -18.45
C GLU A 152 5.03 1.59 -17.48
N ARG A 153 5.86 0.75 -16.81
CA ARG A 153 6.78 1.17 -15.76
C ARG A 153 7.98 0.23 -15.55
N GLU A 154 9.13 0.84 -15.33
CA GLU A 154 10.38 0.11 -15.06
C GLU A 154 10.56 -0.24 -13.56
N ASN A 155 9.81 0.41 -12.67
CA ASN A 155 10.02 0.35 -11.20
C ASN A 155 9.12 -0.66 -10.48
N VAL A 156 8.91 -1.85 -11.03
CA VAL A 156 8.12 -2.92 -10.41
C VAL A 156 9.05 -3.99 -9.85
N SER A 157 8.92 -4.29 -8.56
CA SER A 157 9.59 -5.42 -7.91
C SER A 157 8.56 -6.43 -7.42
N VAL A 158 8.86 -7.71 -7.58
CA VAL A 158 8.04 -8.81 -7.08
C VAL A 158 8.55 -9.25 -5.72
N VAL A 159 7.63 -9.42 -4.77
CA VAL A 159 7.91 -9.93 -3.43
C VAL A 159 7.12 -11.22 -3.24
N PHE A 160 7.81 -12.33 -3.06
CA PHE A 160 7.17 -13.60 -2.70
C PHE A 160 6.90 -13.63 -1.20
N ASN A 161 5.64 -13.81 -0.85
CA ASN A 161 5.19 -13.90 0.53
C ASN A 161 4.60 -15.27 0.83
N LYS A 162 4.57 -15.66 2.11
CA LYS A 162 4.06 -16.96 2.58
C LYS A 162 4.74 -18.16 1.93
N ALA A 163 6.01 -18.01 1.57
CA ALA A 163 6.79 -19.13 1.09
C ALA A 163 6.91 -20.20 2.19
N GLN A 164 6.63 -21.45 1.83
CA GLN A 164 6.81 -22.59 2.74
C GLN A 164 8.19 -23.20 2.49
N SER A 165 8.89 -23.51 3.56
CA SER A 165 10.12 -24.31 3.45
C SER A 165 9.73 -25.79 3.36
N TYR A 166 9.98 -26.39 2.22
CA TYR A 166 9.74 -27.83 1.99
C TYR A 166 10.95 -28.68 2.36
N GLY A 167 12.05 -28.05 2.80
CA GLY A 167 13.24 -28.77 3.24
C GLY A 167 13.08 -29.35 4.65
N PRO A 168 13.75 -30.48 4.96
CA PRO A 168 13.87 -30.92 6.35
C PRO A 168 14.49 -29.81 7.21
N LYS A 169 14.06 -29.67 8.46
CA LYS A 169 14.48 -28.59 9.37
C LYS A 169 16.01 -28.45 9.51
N TRP A 170 16.74 -29.55 9.41
CA TRP A 170 18.20 -29.58 9.47
C TRP A 170 18.89 -28.92 8.25
N ILE A 171 18.18 -28.72 7.14
CA ILE A 171 18.68 -27.97 5.96
C ILE A 171 18.40 -26.48 6.09
N SER A 172 17.30 -26.08 6.76
CA SER A 172 16.89 -24.68 6.89
C SER A 172 17.64 -23.90 7.97
N GLY A 173 18.46 -24.57 8.81
CA GLY A 173 19.24 -23.90 9.86
C GLY A 173 18.38 -23.36 11.02
N GLU A 174 17.13 -23.76 11.13
CA GLU A 174 16.26 -23.43 12.25
C GLU A 174 16.43 -24.49 13.33
N GLU A 175 17.14 -24.15 14.42
CA GLU A 175 17.16 -24.89 15.68
C GLU A 175 15.97 -24.53 16.55
#